data_604957b2083ad6b09c941443d4bf2a58
#
_entry.id   604957b2083ad6b09c941443d4bf2a58
#
_cell.length_a   1.000
_cell.length_b   1.000
_cell.length_c   1.000
_cell.angle_alpha   90.00
_cell.angle_beta   90.00
_cell.angle_gamma   90.00
#
_symmetry.space_group_name_H-M   'P 1'
#
loop_
_entity.id
_entity.type
_entity.pdbx_description
1 polymer ?
#
loop_
_entity_poly.entity_id
_entity_poly.type
_entity_poly.pdbx_seq_one_letter_code
_entity_poly.pdbx_strand_id
1 'polypeptide(L)'
;RDDLNRNDFFSVYVNAIALQFDPHTSYLAPSAKERFDQNISGKFEGIGARLTKRNQEIEIVEVISGGPVWRGKLIEPGDKILKVAQVDETPVDVVGMRLDDVIKLIKGPKGTQVFLTIKKIDGSITVVPITRDVIELEEVFAKSTIIEKNNQRFGLIHLPRFYVDFTDYGNRNAATDVKNEIAKLKAEGVEGIVFDLRNNGGGSLQTVVD
;
A
#
# COMPACT_ATOMS: atom_id res chain seq x y z
N ARG A 1 -12.76 23.32 -1.20
CA ARG A 1 -11.66 24.33 -1.37
C ARG A 1 -10.79 24.45 -0.12
N ASP A 2 -11.32 24.16 1.07
CA ASP A 2 -10.63 24.37 2.36
C ASP A 2 -9.58 23.29 2.70
N ASP A 3 -9.50 22.24 1.93
CA ASP A 3 -8.55 21.14 2.15
C ASP A 3 -7.21 21.26 1.39
N LEU A 4 -7.03 22.30 0.55
CA LEU A 4 -5.79 22.51 -0.19
C LEU A 4 -4.80 23.36 0.61
N ASN A 5 -3.55 22.89 0.68
CA ASN A 5 -2.46 23.61 1.32
C ASN A 5 -1.49 24.22 0.30
N ARG A 6 -0.48 24.94 0.79
CA ARG A 6 0.51 25.62 -0.06
C ARG A 6 1.25 24.64 -1.00
N ASN A 7 1.55 23.43 -0.55
CA ASN A 7 2.25 22.42 -1.36
C ASN A 7 1.36 21.89 -2.49
N ASP A 8 0.04 21.80 -2.26
CA ASP A 8 -0.91 21.38 -3.28
C ASP A 8 -0.95 22.42 -4.41
N PHE A 9 -1.02 23.72 -4.07
CA PHE A 9 -0.96 24.81 -5.05
C PHE A 9 0.38 24.85 -5.79
N PHE A 10 1.50 24.65 -5.08
CA PHE A 10 2.82 24.58 -5.69
C PHE A 10 2.91 23.44 -6.71
N SER A 11 2.39 22.25 -6.37
CA SER A 11 2.36 21.11 -7.27
C SER A 11 1.54 21.38 -8.54
N VAL A 12 0.38 22.03 -8.40
CA VAL A 12 -0.44 22.44 -9.55
C VAL A 12 0.32 23.39 -10.45
N TYR A 13 0.98 24.40 -9.88
CA TYR A 13 1.75 25.39 -10.63
C TYR A 13 2.91 24.77 -11.40
N VAL A 14 3.73 23.93 -10.74
CA VAL A 14 4.87 23.26 -11.36
C VAL A 14 4.41 22.31 -12.48
N ASN A 15 3.33 21.55 -12.24
CA ASN A 15 2.78 20.66 -13.25
C ASN A 15 2.18 21.40 -14.44
N ALA A 16 1.60 22.59 -14.25
CA ALA A 16 1.13 23.41 -15.34
C ALA A 16 2.28 23.84 -16.27
N ILE A 17 3.49 24.04 -15.73
CA ILE A 17 4.70 24.32 -16.51
C ILE A 17 5.20 23.05 -17.20
N ALA A 18 5.38 21.94 -16.46
CA ALA A 18 5.94 20.70 -17.00
C ALA A 18 5.12 20.16 -18.17
N LEU A 19 3.79 20.19 -18.07
CA LEU A 19 2.87 19.72 -19.10
C LEU A 19 2.91 20.55 -20.40
N GLN A 20 3.53 21.75 -20.40
CA GLN A 20 3.74 22.51 -21.64
C GLN A 20 4.89 21.94 -22.49
N PHE A 21 5.80 21.20 -21.87
CA PHE A 21 6.97 20.61 -22.54
C PHE A 21 6.75 19.15 -22.90
N ASP A 22 6.10 18.39 -22.01
CA ASP A 22 5.79 16.98 -22.23
C ASP A 22 4.52 16.58 -21.47
N PRO A 23 3.49 16.06 -22.16
CA PRO A 23 2.23 15.65 -21.54
C PRO A 23 2.33 14.45 -20.60
N HIS A 24 3.47 13.72 -20.60
CA HIS A 24 3.71 12.54 -19.76
C HIS A 24 4.64 12.84 -18.57
N THR A 25 5.23 14.03 -18.53
CA THR A 25 6.09 14.44 -17.41
C THR A 25 5.27 15.15 -16.34
N SER A 26 5.43 14.71 -15.09
CA SER A 26 4.79 15.34 -13.95
C SER A 26 5.72 15.45 -12.74
N TYR A 27 5.59 16.56 -12.02
CA TYR A 27 6.21 16.75 -10.72
C TYR A 27 5.39 16.05 -9.65
N LEU A 28 6.04 15.21 -8.88
CA LEU A 28 5.46 14.59 -7.68
C LEU A 28 6.01 15.29 -6.43
N ALA A 29 5.13 15.92 -5.66
CA ALA A 29 5.51 16.39 -4.32
C ALA A 29 5.98 15.22 -3.45
N PRO A 30 6.81 15.44 -2.41
CA PRO A 30 7.40 14.35 -1.62
C PRO A 30 6.38 13.30 -1.15
N SER A 31 5.23 13.72 -0.64
CA SER A 31 4.18 12.80 -0.21
C SER A 31 3.50 12.05 -1.37
N ALA A 32 3.41 12.67 -2.55
CA ALA A 32 2.88 12.01 -3.74
C ALA A 32 3.89 11.01 -4.31
N LYS A 33 5.19 11.35 -4.28
CA LYS A 33 6.26 10.43 -4.66
C LYS A 33 6.29 9.22 -3.73
N GLU A 34 6.23 9.41 -2.43
CA GLU A 34 6.16 8.30 -1.47
C GLU A 34 4.99 7.36 -1.76
N ARG A 35 3.80 7.91 -1.99
CA ARG A 35 2.61 7.11 -2.39
C ARG A 35 2.83 6.39 -3.73
N PHE A 36 3.47 7.04 -4.69
CA PHE A 36 3.81 6.41 -5.97
C PHE A 36 4.77 5.23 -5.77
N ASP A 37 5.86 5.41 -5.02
CA ASP A 37 6.84 4.35 -4.74
C ASP A 37 6.19 3.17 -4.01
N GLN A 38 5.34 3.43 -3.00
CA GLN A 38 4.57 2.40 -2.29
C GLN A 38 3.59 1.67 -3.20
N ASN A 39 2.93 2.40 -4.10
CA ASN A 39 2.04 1.80 -5.07
C ASN A 39 2.78 0.89 -6.05
N ILE A 40 3.99 1.26 -6.48
CA ILE A 40 4.79 0.44 -7.39
C ILE A 40 5.40 -0.75 -6.66
N SER A 41 5.99 -0.55 -5.48
CA SER A 41 6.64 -1.65 -4.73
C SER A 41 5.65 -2.62 -4.08
N GLY A 42 4.44 -2.18 -3.80
CA GLY A 42 3.46 -2.94 -3.01
C GLY A 42 3.83 -3.06 -1.53
N LYS A 43 4.81 -2.27 -1.05
CA LYS A 43 5.33 -2.28 0.33
C LYS A 43 5.23 -0.90 0.95
N PHE A 44 4.97 -0.86 2.24
CA PHE A 44 5.05 0.37 3.03
C PHE A 44 5.28 0.05 4.51
N GLU A 45 5.80 1.03 5.26
CA GLU A 45 5.99 0.91 6.69
C GLU A 45 4.85 1.58 7.45
N GLY A 46 4.30 0.89 8.45
CA GLY A 46 3.18 1.41 9.21
C GLY A 46 2.46 0.38 10.06
N ILE A 47 1.18 0.57 10.26
CA ILE A 47 0.35 -0.26 11.15
C ILE A 47 -0.44 -1.37 10.43
N GLY A 48 -0.58 -1.31 9.10
CA GLY A 48 -1.35 -2.30 8.33
C GLY A 48 -2.86 -2.12 8.41
N ALA A 49 -3.34 -0.88 8.25
CA ALA A 49 -4.76 -0.56 8.16
C ALA A 49 -5.04 0.45 7.05
N ARG A 50 -6.19 0.33 6.37
CA ARG A 50 -6.72 1.35 5.46
C ARG A 50 -7.67 2.26 6.21
N LEU A 51 -7.48 3.56 6.02
CA LEU A 51 -8.21 4.61 6.71
C LEU A 51 -9.05 5.41 5.73
N THR A 52 -10.18 5.90 6.21
CA THR A 52 -11.00 6.88 5.49
C THR A 52 -11.44 8.01 6.43
N LYS A 53 -11.76 9.18 5.88
CA LYS A 53 -12.37 10.27 6.64
C LYS A 53 -13.86 10.31 6.33
N ARG A 54 -14.70 10.17 7.37
CA ARG A 54 -16.14 10.32 7.30
C ARG A 54 -16.62 11.25 8.40
N ASN A 55 -17.39 12.26 8.05
CA ASN A 55 -17.99 13.21 9.03
C ASN A 55 -16.97 13.72 10.06
N GLN A 56 -15.80 14.17 9.61
CA GLN A 56 -14.70 14.66 10.45
C GLN A 56 -13.97 13.59 11.29
N GLU A 57 -14.41 12.33 11.29
CA GLU A 57 -13.80 11.23 12.02
C GLU A 57 -12.92 10.38 11.06
N ILE A 58 -11.85 9.84 11.60
CA ILE A 58 -10.97 8.90 10.89
C ILE A 58 -11.39 7.49 11.24
N GLU A 59 -11.88 6.76 10.25
CA GLU A 59 -12.40 5.39 10.40
C GLU A 59 -11.44 4.37 9.77
N ILE A 60 -11.27 3.25 10.42
CA ILE A 60 -10.55 2.08 9.89
C ILE A 60 -11.54 1.28 9.03
N VAL A 61 -11.29 1.21 7.73
CA VAL A 61 -12.16 0.50 6.77
C VAL A 61 -11.70 -0.92 6.49
N GLU A 62 -10.41 -1.18 6.66
CA GLU A 62 -9.84 -2.50 6.39
C GLU A 62 -8.57 -2.72 7.23
N VAL A 63 -8.39 -3.95 7.69
CA VAL A 63 -7.16 -4.42 8.35
C VAL A 63 -6.43 -5.35 7.40
N ILE A 64 -5.18 -4.99 7.07
CA ILE A 64 -4.35 -5.72 6.11
C ILE A 64 -3.79 -6.99 6.78
N SER A 65 -4.06 -8.14 6.18
CA SER A 65 -3.60 -9.44 6.67
C SER A 65 -2.08 -9.47 6.83
N GLY A 66 -1.61 -10.05 7.93
CA GLY A 66 -0.18 -10.13 8.25
C GLY A 66 0.43 -8.85 8.82
N GLY A 67 -0.28 -7.70 8.76
CA GLY A 67 0.19 -6.44 9.35
C GLY A 67 0.12 -6.39 10.87
N PRO A 68 0.74 -5.36 11.50
CA PRO A 68 0.74 -5.21 12.98
C PRO A 68 -0.65 -5.21 13.61
N VAL A 69 -1.58 -4.44 13.04
CA VAL A 69 -2.98 -4.36 13.54
C VAL A 69 -3.66 -5.72 13.44
N TRP A 70 -3.48 -6.45 12.34
CA TRP A 70 -4.06 -7.77 12.15
C TRP A 70 -3.52 -8.78 13.16
N ARG A 71 -2.20 -8.76 13.42
CA ARG A 71 -1.57 -9.65 14.43
C ARG A 71 -2.02 -9.31 15.85
N GLY A 72 -2.19 -8.02 16.15
CA GLY A 72 -2.61 -7.54 17.47
C GLY A 72 -4.06 -7.84 17.83
N LYS A 73 -4.96 -7.99 16.83
CA LYS A 73 -6.39 -8.30 17.00
C LYS A 73 -7.16 -7.34 17.94
N LEU A 74 -6.63 -6.13 18.15
CA LEU A 74 -7.22 -5.12 19.03
C LEU A 74 -8.02 -4.05 18.29
N ILE A 75 -7.91 -4.02 16.98
CA ILE A 75 -8.51 -3.02 16.09
C ILE A 75 -9.27 -3.76 14.98
N GLU A 76 -10.47 -3.28 14.67
CA GLU A 76 -11.36 -3.86 13.69
C GLU A 76 -11.87 -2.81 12.69
N PRO A 77 -12.30 -3.22 11.47
CA PRO A 77 -13.01 -2.30 10.58
C PRO A 77 -14.24 -1.69 11.25
N GLY A 78 -14.43 -0.38 11.10
CA GLY A 78 -15.47 0.38 11.76
C GLY A 78 -15.01 1.12 13.03
N ASP A 79 -13.86 0.77 13.59
CA ASP A 79 -13.25 1.52 14.69
C ASP A 79 -12.82 2.91 14.24
N LYS A 80 -12.89 3.89 15.15
CA LYS A 80 -12.54 5.29 14.86
C LYS A 80 -11.31 5.73 15.65
N ILE A 81 -10.38 6.41 14.98
CA ILE A 81 -9.19 6.96 15.61
C ILE A 81 -9.51 8.35 16.13
N LEU A 82 -9.38 8.56 17.44
CA LEU A 82 -9.60 9.86 18.08
C LEU A 82 -8.28 10.62 18.29
N LYS A 83 -7.21 9.90 18.71
CA LYS A 83 -5.91 10.52 18.98
C LYS A 83 -4.78 9.61 18.52
N VAL A 84 -3.65 10.23 18.19
CA VAL A 84 -2.39 9.56 17.84
C VAL A 84 -1.27 10.12 18.71
N ALA A 85 -0.45 9.26 19.30
CA ALA A 85 0.75 9.67 20.05
C ALA A 85 1.96 8.85 19.61
N GLN A 86 3.14 9.48 19.63
CA GLN A 86 4.42 8.79 19.59
C GLN A 86 4.85 8.42 21.01
N VAL A 87 5.92 7.64 21.12
CA VAL A 87 6.53 7.34 22.43
C VAL A 87 6.95 8.66 23.11
N ASP A 88 6.59 8.82 24.37
CA ASP A 88 6.92 9.98 25.20
C ASP A 88 6.38 11.34 24.70
N GLU A 89 5.39 11.31 23.77
CA GLU A 89 4.74 12.52 23.28
C GLU A 89 3.28 12.64 23.75
N THR A 90 2.79 13.87 23.82
CA THR A 90 1.38 14.13 24.11
C THR A 90 0.49 13.68 22.96
N PRO A 91 -0.63 12.99 23.24
CA PRO A 91 -1.56 12.55 22.18
C PRO A 91 -2.16 13.73 21.39
N VAL A 92 -1.99 13.69 20.08
CA VAL A 92 -2.58 14.65 19.13
C VAL A 92 -4.00 14.22 18.82
N ASP A 93 -4.97 15.12 19.01
CA ASP A 93 -6.36 14.92 18.58
C ASP A 93 -6.42 15.00 17.04
N VAL A 94 -6.97 13.97 16.42
CA VAL A 94 -7.03 13.87 14.95
C VAL A 94 -8.44 14.08 14.38
N VAL A 95 -9.42 14.36 15.23
CA VAL A 95 -10.80 14.66 14.80
C VAL A 95 -10.79 15.96 13.99
N GLY A 96 -11.36 15.93 12.80
CA GLY A 96 -11.39 17.07 11.89
C GLY A 96 -10.12 17.26 11.04
N MET A 97 -8.99 16.63 11.39
CA MET A 97 -7.75 16.73 10.61
C MET A 97 -7.90 16.17 9.19
N ARG A 98 -7.02 16.60 8.30
CA ARG A 98 -6.91 16.01 6.95
C ARG A 98 -6.40 14.57 7.08
N LEU A 99 -6.96 13.66 6.28
CA LEU A 99 -6.56 12.25 6.28
C LEU A 99 -5.05 12.07 6.05
N ASP A 100 -4.48 12.82 5.10
CA ASP A 100 -3.04 12.77 4.78
C ASP A 100 -2.17 13.15 5.99
N ASP A 101 -2.58 14.11 6.80
CA ASP A 101 -1.82 14.54 7.98
C ASP A 101 -1.93 13.50 9.11
N VAL A 102 -3.10 12.89 9.26
CA VAL A 102 -3.26 11.76 10.22
C VAL A 102 -2.41 10.55 9.78
N ILE A 103 -2.39 10.23 8.49
CA ILE A 103 -1.55 9.16 7.96
C ILE A 103 -0.07 9.41 8.25
N LYS A 104 0.43 10.65 8.14
CA LYS A 104 1.81 11.01 8.49
C LYS A 104 2.13 10.76 9.98
N LEU A 105 1.18 11.02 10.88
CA LEU A 105 1.35 10.75 12.30
C LEU A 105 1.38 9.24 12.60
N ILE A 106 0.60 8.45 11.87
CA ILE A 106 0.48 7.00 12.08
C ILE A 106 1.64 6.24 11.45
N LYS A 107 2.08 6.62 10.24
CA LYS A 107 3.25 6.04 9.58
C LYS A 107 4.54 6.33 10.34
N GLY A 108 5.55 5.54 10.07
CA GLY A 108 6.90 5.72 10.60
C GLY A 108 7.73 4.47 10.43
N PRO A 109 9.04 4.52 10.74
CA PRO A 109 9.97 3.44 10.51
C PRO A 109 9.57 2.15 11.22
N LYS A 110 9.86 1.02 10.58
CA LYS A 110 9.73 -0.32 11.17
C LYS A 110 10.36 -0.37 12.56
N GLY A 111 9.68 -1.02 13.51
CA GLY A 111 10.13 -1.19 14.90
C GLY A 111 9.80 -0.04 15.82
N THR A 112 9.38 1.13 15.31
CA THR A 112 8.91 2.24 16.16
C THR A 112 7.47 2.00 16.63
N GLN A 113 7.08 2.59 17.76
CA GLN A 113 5.75 2.47 18.32
C GLN A 113 4.89 3.70 18.05
N VAL A 114 3.60 3.48 17.88
CA VAL A 114 2.55 4.51 17.87
C VAL A 114 1.40 4.06 18.78
N PHE A 115 0.82 4.99 19.49
CA PHE A 115 -0.33 4.77 20.37
C PHE A 115 -1.57 5.38 19.72
N LEU A 116 -2.59 4.56 19.45
CA LEU A 116 -3.85 5.01 18.91
C LEU A 116 -4.93 5.00 19.99
N THR A 117 -5.54 6.15 20.25
CA THR A 117 -6.78 6.19 21.03
C THR A 117 -7.92 5.88 20.07
N ILE A 118 -8.56 4.74 20.27
CA ILE A 118 -9.59 4.17 19.41
C ILE A 118 -10.93 4.22 20.11
N LYS A 119 -11.96 4.68 19.40
CA LYS A 119 -13.36 4.47 19.77
C LYS A 119 -13.87 3.26 19.02
N LYS A 120 -14.21 2.22 19.77
CA LYS A 120 -14.76 0.97 19.23
C LYS A 120 -16.20 1.13 18.75
N ILE A 121 -16.69 0.16 17.98
CA ILE A 121 -18.06 0.13 17.47
C ILE A 121 -19.08 0.14 18.63
N ASP A 122 -18.77 -0.51 19.75
CA ASP A 122 -19.60 -0.52 20.96
C ASP A 122 -19.58 0.79 21.76
N GLY A 123 -18.78 1.78 21.30
CA GLY A 123 -18.64 3.08 21.94
C GLY A 123 -17.53 3.16 23.00
N SER A 124 -16.90 2.04 23.37
CA SER A 124 -15.78 2.03 24.32
C SER A 124 -14.55 2.73 23.72
N ILE A 125 -13.75 3.35 24.59
CA ILE A 125 -12.50 4.02 24.19
C ILE A 125 -11.32 3.27 24.81
N THR A 126 -10.36 2.93 23.98
CA THR A 126 -9.13 2.24 24.40
C THR A 126 -7.91 2.85 23.75
N VAL A 127 -6.76 2.72 24.40
CA VAL A 127 -5.46 3.09 23.82
C VAL A 127 -4.73 1.82 23.41
N VAL A 128 -4.40 1.73 22.14
CA VAL A 128 -3.76 0.54 21.55
C VAL A 128 -2.33 0.90 21.13
N PRO A 129 -1.30 0.29 21.76
CA PRO A 129 0.07 0.39 21.29
C PRO A 129 0.28 -0.50 20.07
N ILE A 130 0.89 0.05 19.03
CA ILE A 130 1.19 -0.70 17.80
C ILE A 130 2.66 -0.49 17.45
N THR A 131 3.41 -1.56 17.29
CA THR A 131 4.76 -1.51 16.74
C THR A 131 4.65 -1.58 15.22
N ARG A 132 5.17 -0.56 14.54
CA ARG A 132 5.16 -0.47 13.07
C ARG A 132 6.03 -1.56 12.45
N ASP A 133 5.63 -2.02 11.28
CA ASP A 133 6.36 -3.04 10.53
C ASP A 133 6.24 -2.76 9.03
N VAL A 134 6.99 -3.49 8.22
CA VAL A 134 6.78 -3.54 6.77
C VAL A 134 5.51 -4.31 6.49
N ILE A 135 4.63 -3.71 5.71
CA ILE A 135 3.39 -4.32 5.22
C ILE A 135 3.56 -4.59 3.73
N GLU A 136 3.33 -5.82 3.32
CA GLU A 136 3.28 -6.25 1.93
C GLU A 136 1.84 -6.46 1.50
N LEU A 137 1.46 -5.82 0.39
CA LEU A 137 0.12 -5.98 -0.19
C LEU A 137 0.13 -7.20 -1.10
N GLU A 138 -0.29 -8.34 -0.58
CA GLU A 138 -0.29 -9.62 -1.30
C GLU A 138 -1.03 -9.59 -2.65
N GLU A 139 -2.00 -8.70 -2.80
CA GLU A 139 -2.74 -8.51 -4.05
C GLU A 139 -1.92 -7.87 -5.17
N VAL A 140 -0.76 -7.29 -4.87
CA VAL A 140 0.13 -6.64 -5.86
C VAL A 140 1.07 -7.64 -6.52
N PHE A 141 1.37 -8.77 -5.84
CA PHE A 141 2.39 -9.70 -6.28
C PHE A 141 1.89 -10.74 -7.27
N ALA A 142 2.81 -11.22 -8.12
CA ALA A 142 2.53 -12.30 -9.06
C ALA A 142 2.12 -13.57 -8.31
N LYS A 143 1.08 -14.24 -8.82
CA LYS A 143 0.58 -15.52 -8.28
C LYS A 143 0.25 -16.46 -9.42
N SER A 144 0.53 -17.75 -9.24
CA SER A 144 0.13 -18.75 -10.20
C SER A 144 -0.90 -19.73 -9.65
N THR A 145 -1.68 -20.27 -10.54
CA THR A 145 -2.61 -21.38 -10.30
C THR A 145 -2.60 -22.35 -11.46
N ILE A 146 -3.01 -23.58 -11.23
CA ILE A 146 -3.14 -24.59 -12.29
C ILE A 146 -4.62 -24.68 -12.68
N ILE A 147 -4.88 -24.66 -13.99
CA ILE A 147 -6.21 -24.87 -14.58
C ILE A 147 -6.19 -26.20 -15.30
N GLU A 148 -7.11 -27.07 -14.94
CA GLU A 148 -7.31 -28.36 -15.62
C GLU A 148 -8.53 -28.27 -16.54
N LYS A 149 -8.34 -28.63 -17.82
CA LYS A 149 -9.41 -28.69 -18.83
C LYS A 149 -9.13 -29.81 -19.82
N ASN A 150 -10.12 -30.67 -20.06
CA ASN A 150 -10.01 -31.77 -20.98
C ASN A 150 -8.79 -32.68 -20.77
N ASN A 151 -8.46 -32.99 -19.51
CA ASN A 151 -7.29 -33.77 -19.15
C ASN A 151 -5.93 -33.09 -19.43
N GLN A 152 -5.94 -31.81 -19.74
CA GLN A 152 -4.74 -30.99 -19.95
C GLN A 152 -4.57 -30.03 -18.78
N ARG A 153 -3.31 -29.76 -18.39
CA ARG A 153 -2.94 -28.88 -17.27
C ARG A 153 -2.26 -27.62 -17.80
N PHE A 154 -2.82 -26.47 -17.50
CA PHE A 154 -2.25 -25.18 -17.87
C PHE A 154 -1.94 -24.36 -16.63
N GLY A 155 -0.80 -23.70 -16.62
CA GLY A 155 -0.45 -22.71 -15.60
C GLY A 155 -1.05 -21.35 -15.95
N LEU A 156 -1.72 -20.70 -15.02
CA LEU A 156 -2.15 -19.31 -15.13
C LEU A 156 -1.30 -18.47 -14.18
N ILE A 157 -0.56 -17.48 -14.71
CA ILE A 157 0.16 -16.49 -13.93
C ILE A 157 -0.61 -15.18 -14.00
N HIS A 158 -1.12 -14.70 -12.89
CA HIS A 158 -1.71 -13.38 -12.76
C HIS A 158 -0.67 -12.38 -12.25
N LEU A 159 -0.42 -11.32 -13.04
CA LEU A 159 0.51 -10.23 -12.69
C LEU A 159 -0.26 -8.91 -12.67
N PRO A 160 -0.67 -8.42 -11.50
CA PRO A 160 -1.46 -7.19 -11.37
C PRO A 160 -0.66 -5.93 -11.70
N ARG A 161 0.68 -5.97 -11.57
CA ARG A 161 1.56 -4.83 -11.76
C ARG A 161 3.01 -5.27 -12.02
N PHE A 162 3.78 -4.44 -12.71
CA PHE A 162 5.23 -4.61 -12.82
C PHE A 162 5.93 -3.90 -11.65
N TYR A 163 5.85 -4.53 -10.48
CA TYR A 163 6.35 -3.97 -9.22
C TYR A 163 7.86 -4.08 -9.08
N VAL A 164 8.44 -3.09 -8.41
CA VAL A 164 9.85 -3.00 -8.04
C VAL A 164 10.02 -2.08 -6.83
N ASP A 165 11.01 -2.34 -6.02
CA ASP A 165 11.50 -1.40 -5.02
C ASP A 165 12.59 -0.54 -5.65
N PHE A 166 12.32 0.75 -5.87
CA PHE A 166 13.29 1.66 -6.49
C PHE A 166 14.49 1.99 -5.60
N THR A 167 14.40 1.68 -4.30
CA THR A 167 15.49 1.90 -3.34
C THR A 167 16.37 0.67 -3.17
N ASP A 168 15.84 -0.52 -3.46
CA ASP A 168 16.55 -1.78 -3.41
C ASP A 168 16.08 -2.70 -4.56
N TYR A 169 16.71 -2.55 -5.73
CA TYR A 169 16.39 -3.31 -6.93
C TYR A 169 16.68 -4.82 -6.79
N GLY A 170 17.58 -5.21 -5.90
CA GLY A 170 17.88 -6.61 -5.56
C GLY A 170 16.79 -7.29 -4.72
N ASN A 171 15.87 -6.52 -4.18
CA ASN A 171 14.72 -7.01 -3.43
C ASN A 171 13.68 -7.67 -4.36
N ARG A 172 12.60 -8.17 -3.79
CA ARG A 172 11.47 -8.78 -4.51
C ARG A 172 10.95 -7.84 -5.61
N ASN A 173 10.89 -8.32 -6.85
CA ASN A 173 10.35 -7.58 -7.99
C ASN A 173 9.56 -8.52 -8.92
N ALA A 174 8.79 -7.93 -9.84
CA ALA A 174 7.90 -8.68 -10.74
C ALA A 174 8.65 -9.71 -11.61
N ALA A 175 9.82 -9.36 -12.15
CA ALA A 175 10.60 -10.28 -12.99
C ALA A 175 11.05 -11.52 -12.21
N THR A 176 11.60 -11.32 -11.02
CA THR A 176 12.04 -12.42 -10.15
C THR A 176 10.88 -13.33 -9.74
N ASP A 177 9.74 -12.75 -9.33
CA ASP A 177 8.59 -13.54 -8.91
C ASP A 177 7.97 -14.31 -10.08
N VAL A 178 7.82 -13.69 -11.24
CA VAL A 178 7.32 -14.37 -12.45
C VAL A 178 8.24 -15.54 -12.83
N LYS A 179 9.56 -15.35 -12.79
CA LYS A 179 10.54 -16.43 -13.04
C LYS A 179 10.35 -17.59 -12.06
N ASN A 180 10.13 -17.29 -10.78
CA ASN A 180 9.89 -18.31 -9.76
C ASN A 180 8.54 -19.04 -9.99
N GLU A 181 7.49 -18.33 -10.33
CA GLU A 181 6.18 -18.93 -10.63
C GLU A 181 6.23 -19.79 -11.91
N ILE A 182 6.97 -19.38 -12.94
CA ILE A 182 7.21 -20.21 -14.13
C ILE A 182 7.97 -21.50 -13.76
N ALA A 183 9.01 -21.41 -12.93
CA ALA A 183 9.77 -22.58 -12.49
C ALA A 183 8.89 -23.56 -11.70
N LYS A 184 8.05 -23.05 -10.81
CA LYS A 184 7.07 -23.83 -10.03
C LYS A 184 6.07 -24.55 -10.95
N LEU A 185 5.45 -23.83 -11.91
CA LEU A 185 4.51 -24.43 -12.86
C LEU A 185 5.15 -25.49 -13.76
N LYS A 186 6.40 -25.27 -14.19
CA LYS A 186 7.17 -26.29 -14.95
C LYS A 186 7.40 -27.56 -14.13
N ALA A 187 7.72 -27.42 -12.84
CA ALA A 187 7.92 -28.57 -11.95
C ALA A 187 6.61 -29.36 -11.75
N GLU A 188 5.45 -28.69 -11.80
CA GLU A 188 4.12 -29.30 -11.74
C GLU A 188 3.69 -29.97 -13.07
N GLY A 189 4.50 -29.87 -14.14
CA GLY A 189 4.27 -30.54 -15.40
C GLY A 189 3.13 -29.94 -16.23
N VAL A 190 2.93 -28.62 -16.19
CA VAL A 190 1.93 -27.95 -17.03
C VAL A 190 2.35 -27.97 -18.50
N GLU A 191 1.39 -28.13 -19.41
CA GLU A 191 1.62 -28.21 -20.86
C GLU A 191 1.80 -26.83 -21.50
N GLY A 192 1.33 -25.78 -20.85
CA GLY A 192 1.43 -24.39 -21.31
C GLY A 192 1.17 -23.40 -20.18
N ILE A 193 1.55 -22.15 -20.42
CA ILE A 193 1.36 -21.04 -19.46
C ILE A 193 0.53 -19.95 -20.13
N VAL A 194 -0.49 -19.51 -19.41
CA VAL A 194 -1.30 -18.31 -19.73
C VAL A 194 -0.83 -17.19 -18.82
N PHE A 195 -0.49 -16.04 -19.39
CA PHE A 195 -0.09 -14.85 -18.67
C PHE A 195 -1.25 -13.86 -18.62
N ASP A 196 -1.81 -13.64 -17.43
CA ASP A 196 -2.96 -12.76 -17.24
C ASP A 196 -2.53 -11.38 -16.76
N LEU A 197 -2.59 -10.42 -17.70
CA LEU A 197 -2.30 -9.01 -17.47
C LEU A 197 -3.55 -8.14 -17.40
N ARG A 198 -4.72 -8.72 -17.26
CA ARG A 198 -5.96 -7.94 -17.13
C ARG A 198 -5.90 -7.09 -15.87
N ASN A 199 -6.27 -5.80 -16.03
CA ASN A 199 -6.18 -4.78 -14.98
C ASN A 199 -4.74 -4.46 -14.51
N ASN A 200 -3.71 -4.89 -15.25
CA ASN A 200 -2.34 -4.47 -14.98
C ASN A 200 -2.17 -2.98 -15.35
N GLY A 201 -1.94 -2.15 -14.35
CA GLY A 201 -1.78 -0.70 -14.51
C GLY A 201 -0.38 -0.26 -14.96
N GLY A 202 0.52 -1.19 -15.32
CA GLY A 202 1.90 -0.89 -15.65
C GLY A 202 2.84 -1.02 -14.45
N GLY A 203 3.93 -0.25 -14.45
CA GLY A 203 4.97 -0.26 -13.42
C GLY A 203 6.35 0.04 -13.99
N SER A 204 7.37 -0.67 -13.53
CA SER A 204 8.76 -0.49 -13.99
C SER A 204 8.98 -1.10 -15.37
N LEU A 205 9.40 -0.29 -16.33
CA LEU A 205 9.78 -0.74 -17.67
C LEU A 205 10.95 -1.74 -17.62
N GLN A 206 11.92 -1.52 -16.71
CA GLN A 206 13.04 -2.41 -16.55
C GLN A 206 12.59 -3.83 -16.17
N THR A 207 11.67 -3.98 -15.22
CA THR A 207 11.15 -5.30 -14.84
C THR A 207 10.28 -5.98 -15.89
N VAL A 208 9.83 -5.25 -16.91
CA VAL A 208 9.16 -5.86 -18.07
C VAL A 208 10.15 -6.50 -19.02
N VAL A 209 11.37 -5.94 -19.12
CA VAL A 209 12.42 -6.39 -20.05
C VAL A 209 13.24 -7.54 -19.45
N ASP A 210 13.45 -7.56 -18.14
CA ASP A 210 14.19 -8.61 -17.41
C ASP A 210 13.44 -9.94 -17.41
#